data_8dbff1ca417a3a219934d93c307aeb96
#
_entry.id   8dbff1ca417a3a219934d93c307aeb96
#
_cell.length_a   1.000
_cell.length_b   1.000
_cell.length_c   1.000
_cell.angle_alpha   90.00
_cell.angle_beta   90.00
_cell.angle_gamma   90.00
#
_symmetry.space_group_name_H-M   'P 1'
#
loop_
_entity.id
_entity.type
_entity.pdbx_description
1 polymer ?
#
loop_
_entity_poly.entity_id
_entity_poly.type
_entity_poly.pdbx_seq_one_letter_code
_entity_poly.pdbx_strand_id
1 'polypeptide(L)'
;MNVDPELVLPADDFVKENLGKILQNDKNAYVDLYRLDRSKAASRYKYKGVVYYLKIKDKLVSQFELSTGEFLLINLLHLFNNLLVRTHNAEKLNMILIDEIELALHPSAIKRLMDFTKDIAGKYNVAIYFSTHSLEIINSLPTDNLFYLHKTAAEEITCETPCYPAYITRDIYAHNGYDVLILVEDDLAQFLVNRYIDKNRLDFNKRIQVLPVGGYDNTLDLHQNFLQEEILQPVSHIISIIDGDAESAVLKKKSDDGKWGDIPSDTILFLPVESLEKYLKKELFDKKNYTLMRLLRDRLFKFETEVNWFEQEYLENIENKRKEDVAKGRAAKKDPEYFTNGKNLFSILSEKYENQGHSRKEFREKICSIAVEYLDSSAFEEKLTSSLSTLFKR
;
A
#
# COMPACT_ATOMS: atom_id res chain seq x y z
N MET A 1 -16.59 47.54 4.63
CA MET A 1 -17.66 48.26 5.34
C MET A 1 -17.21 48.52 6.77
N ASN A 2 -17.14 49.75 7.21
CA ASN A 2 -16.87 50.05 8.62
C ASN A 2 -18.09 49.68 9.43
N VAL A 3 -18.02 48.61 10.22
CA VAL A 3 -19.07 48.23 11.17
C VAL A 3 -18.91 49.08 12.44
N ASP A 4 -20.03 49.50 13.01
CA ASP A 4 -20.02 50.20 14.30
C ASP A 4 -19.60 49.20 15.41
N PRO A 5 -18.54 49.53 16.19
CA PRO A 5 -18.06 48.64 17.27
C PRO A 5 -19.12 48.21 18.26
N GLU A 6 -20.18 48.99 18.46
CA GLU A 6 -21.30 48.65 19.36
C GLU A 6 -22.17 47.50 18.81
N LEU A 7 -22.03 47.12 17.54
CA LEU A 7 -22.81 46.07 16.90
C LEU A 7 -22.11 44.74 16.91
N VAL A 8 -20.90 44.64 17.45
CA VAL A 8 -20.13 43.39 17.50
C VAL A 8 -19.99 42.90 18.93
N LEU A 9 -19.95 41.60 19.07
CA LEU A 9 -19.71 40.89 20.33
C LEU A 9 -18.48 40.02 20.17
N PRO A 10 -17.74 39.69 21.24
CA PRO A 10 -16.68 38.68 21.16
C PRO A 10 -17.19 37.39 20.49
N ALA A 11 -16.43 36.81 19.61
CA ALA A 11 -16.76 35.52 19.04
C ALA A 11 -16.69 34.43 20.11
N ASP A 12 -17.41 33.33 19.89
CA ASP A 12 -17.40 32.19 20.79
C ASP A 12 -15.98 31.62 20.92
N ASP A 13 -15.55 31.24 22.11
CA ASP A 13 -14.21 30.71 22.39
C ASP A 13 -13.88 29.48 21.55
N PHE A 14 -14.88 28.61 21.32
CA PHE A 14 -14.76 27.48 20.43
C PHE A 14 -14.25 27.90 19.03
N VAL A 15 -14.80 28.95 18.46
CA VAL A 15 -14.38 29.43 17.11
C VAL A 15 -13.00 30.08 17.17
N LYS A 16 -12.75 30.98 18.14
CA LYS A 16 -11.48 31.69 18.29
C LYS A 16 -10.30 30.73 18.47
N GLU A 17 -10.43 29.85 19.48
CA GLU A 17 -9.34 28.95 19.85
C GLU A 17 -9.02 27.92 18.75
N ASN A 18 -10.04 27.33 18.13
CA ASN A 18 -9.81 26.34 17.09
C ASN A 18 -9.32 26.96 15.77
N LEU A 19 -9.78 28.18 15.43
CA LEU A 19 -9.22 28.93 14.33
C LEU A 19 -7.70 29.16 14.50
N GLY A 20 -7.31 29.63 15.69
CA GLY A 20 -5.90 29.83 16.04
C GLY A 20 -5.08 28.55 16.06
N LYS A 21 -5.59 27.50 16.67
CA LYS A 21 -4.93 26.19 16.69
C LYS A 21 -4.71 25.63 15.29
N ILE A 22 -5.72 25.67 14.43
CA ILE A 22 -5.65 25.10 13.08
C ILE A 22 -4.72 25.91 12.19
N LEU A 23 -4.89 27.23 12.13
CA LEU A 23 -4.10 28.06 11.21
C LEU A 23 -2.70 28.38 11.71
N GLN A 24 -2.54 28.73 12.99
CA GLN A 24 -1.30 29.27 13.55
C GLN A 24 -0.61 28.35 14.58
N ASN A 25 -1.22 27.22 14.92
CA ASN A 25 -0.79 26.35 16.03
C ASN A 25 -0.76 27.11 17.39
N ASP A 26 -1.57 28.14 17.53
CA ASP A 26 -1.69 28.94 18.75
C ASP A 26 -3.16 29.28 19.01
N LYS A 27 -3.71 28.81 20.14
CA LYS A 27 -5.11 29.05 20.52
C LYS A 27 -5.44 30.54 20.75
N ASN A 28 -4.45 31.38 20.99
CA ASN A 28 -4.62 32.78 21.29
C ASN A 28 -4.44 33.69 20.05
N ALA A 29 -4.11 33.14 18.91
CA ALA A 29 -3.81 33.93 17.69
C ALA A 29 -5.01 34.79 17.22
N TYR A 30 -6.24 34.38 17.54
CA TYR A 30 -7.47 35.07 17.14
C TYR A 30 -8.33 35.54 18.35
N VAL A 31 -7.69 35.92 19.46
CA VAL A 31 -8.38 36.42 20.66
C VAL A 31 -9.29 37.62 20.36
N ASP A 32 -8.86 38.46 19.42
CA ASP A 32 -9.58 39.67 18.98
C ASP A 32 -10.56 39.40 17.81
N LEU A 33 -11.09 38.16 17.71
CA LEU A 33 -12.16 37.82 16.77
C LEU A 33 -13.51 38.17 17.39
N TYR A 34 -14.33 38.90 16.65
CA TYR A 34 -15.68 39.35 17.04
C TYR A 34 -16.71 38.80 16.05
N ARG A 35 -17.95 38.72 16.46
CA ARG A 35 -19.09 38.40 15.58
C ARG A 35 -20.14 39.48 15.63
N LEU A 36 -20.87 39.66 14.56
CA LEU A 36 -22.00 40.60 14.50
C LEU A 36 -23.12 40.19 15.49
N ASP A 37 -23.61 41.12 16.28
CA ASP A 37 -24.82 40.91 17.09
C ASP A 37 -26.05 40.80 16.18
N ARG A 38 -26.62 39.61 16.08
CA ARG A 38 -27.75 39.32 15.19
C ARG A 38 -28.97 40.19 15.46
N SER A 39 -29.27 40.45 16.72
CA SER A 39 -30.47 41.21 17.12
C SER A 39 -30.32 42.69 16.75
N LYS A 40 -29.16 43.28 17.03
CA LYS A 40 -28.84 44.64 16.66
C LYS A 40 -28.71 44.81 15.16
N ALA A 41 -28.09 43.85 14.46
CA ALA A 41 -27.95 43.90 13.02
C ALA A 41 -29.27 43.72 12.26
N ALA A 42 -30.15 42.86 12.76
CA ALA A 42 -31.48 42.67 12.19
C ALA A 42 -32.33 43.91 12.27
N SER A 43 -32.27 44.63 13.41
CA SER A 43 -33.01 45.89 13.60
C SER A 43 -32.45 47.02 12.75
N ARG A 44 -31.10 47.18 12.69
CA ARG A 44 -30.45 48.32 12.05
C ARG A 44 -30.21 48.14 10.54
N TYR A 45 -29.86 46.93 10.12
CA TYR A 45 -29.48 46.63 8.71
C TYR A 45 -30.42 45.64 8.02
N LYS A 46 -31.45 45.16 8.65
CA LYS A 46 -32.34 44.06 8.18
C LYS A 46 -31.56 42.82 7.77
N TYR A 47 -30.37 42.60 8.35
CA TYR A 47 -29.48 41.50 8.05
C TYR A 47 -29.59 40.41 9.12
N LYS A 48 -29.84 39.15 8.71
CA LYS A 48 -30.03 38.00 9.62
C LYS A 48 -28.83 37.04 9.63
N GLY A 49 -27.83 37.26 8.80
CA GLY A 49 -26.63 36.42 8.70
C GLY A 49 -25.67 36.62 9.88
N VAL A 50 -24.64 35.80 9.96
CA VAL A 50 -23.54 35.94 10.90
C VAL A 50 -22.32 36.41 10.08
N VAL A 51 -21.67 37.47 10.57
CA VAL A 51 -20.43 38.00 10.02
C VAL A 51 -19.43 38.12 11.15
N TYR A 52 -18.22 37.70 10.89
CA TYR A 52 -17.10 37.82 11.81
C TYR A 52 -16.19 38.96 11.41
N TYR A 53 -15.56 39.54 12.41
CA TYR A 53 -14.62 40.66 12.29
C TYR A 53 -13.39 40.39 13.12
N LEU A 54 -12.21 40.52 12.53
CA LEU A 54 -10.94 40.45 13.25
C LEU A 54 -10.48 41.87 13.55
N LYS A 55 -10.20 42.17 14.80
CA LYS A 55 -9.61 43.45 15.17
C LYS A 55 -8.11 43.43 14.91
N ILE A 56 -7.66 44.23 13.98
CA ILE A 56 -6.24 44.39 13.65
C ILE A 56 -5.88 45.82 14.01
N LYS A 57 -5.02 45.98 15.03
CA LYS A 57 -4.76 47.31 15.66
C LYS A 57 -6.10 47.91 16.10
N ASP A 58 -6.48 49.04 15.51
CA ASP A 58 -7.71 49.76 15.86
C ASP A 58 -8.85 49.63 14.83
N LYS A 59 -8.71 48.69 13.87
CA LYS A 59 -9.70 48.50 12.81
C LYS A 59 -10.35 47.11 12.92
N LEU A 60 -11.65 47.06 12.70
CA LEU A 60 -12.41 45.81 12.53
C LEU A 60 -12.40 45.45 11.02
N VAL A 61 -11.67 44.40 10.69
CA VAL A 61 -11.58 43.82 9.33
C VAL A 61 -12.62 42.74 9.19
N SER A 62 -13.47 42.84 8.19
CA SER A 62 -14.53 41.85 7.94
C SER A 62 -13.94 40.52 7.50
N GLN A 63 -14.59 39.40 7.83
CA GLN A 63 -14.20 38.07 7.33
C GLN A 63 -14.09 37.98 5.81
N PHE A 64 -14.80 38.83 5.07
CA PHE A 64 -14.71 38.92 3.60
C PHE A 64 -13.45 39.61 3.09
N GLU A 65 -12.69 40.26 3.95
CA GLU A 65 -11.40 40.92 3.67
C GLU A 65 -10.21 40.09 4.21
N LEU A 66 -10.48 38.97 4.92
CA LEU A 66 -9.48 38.01 5.37
C LEU A 66 -9.04 37.10 4.23
N SER A 67 -8.04 36.27 4.48
CA SER A 67 -7.65 35.24 3.52
C SER A 67 -8.80 34.23 3.28
N THR A 68 -8.81 33.60 2.10
CA THR A 68 -9.83 32.59 1.77
C THR A 68 -9.85 31.46 2.77
N GLY A 69 -8.68 30.99 3.25
CA GLY A 69 -8.57 29.94 4.25
C GLY A 69 -9.17 30.33 5.59
N GLU A 70 -8.90 31.57 6.08
CA GLU A 70 -9.53 32.11 7.30
C GLU A 70 -11.04 32.20 7.14
N PHE A 71 -11.52 32.75 6.03
CA PHE A 71 -12.93 32.89 5.74
C PHE A 71 -13.67 31.56 5.77
N LEU A 72 -13.16 30.55 5.04
CA LEU A 72 -13.79 29.22 4.96
C LEU A 72 -13.75 28.51 6.31
N LEU A 73 -12.61 28.56 7.01
CA LEU A 73 -12.47 27.91 8.31
C LEU A 73 -13.32 28.55 9.40
N ILE A 74 -13.48 29.89 9.40
CA ILE A 74 -14.42 30.58 10.31
C ILE A 74 -15.85 30.06 10.10
N ASN A 75 -16.29 29.94 8.85
CA ASN A 75 -17.63 29.43 8.54
C ASN A 75 -17.81 27.96 8.96
N LEU A 76 -16.81 27.11 8.72
CA LEU A 76 -16.80 25.71 9.14
C LEU A 76 -16.87 25.59 10.68
N LEU A 77 -16.04 26.33 11.40
CA LEU A 77 -16.03 26.34 12.87
C LEU A 77 -17.34 26.92 13.44
N HIS A 78 -17.93 27.92 12.77
CA HIS A 78 -19.26 28.43 13.14
C HIS A 78 -20.33 27.34 13.01
N LEU A 79 -20.30 26.56 11.93
CA LEU A 79 -21.21 25.44 11.71
C LEU A 79 -21.06 24.41 12.84
N PHE A 80 -19.84 23.97 13.12
CA PHE A 80 -19.56 23.02 14.21
C PHE A 80 -19.99 23.57 15.57
N ASN A 81 -19.71 24.85 15.87
CA ASN A 81 -20.12 25.47 17.13
C ASN A 81 -21.65 25.44 17.32
N ASN A 82 -22.39 25.75 16.27
CA ASN A 82 -23.84 25.73 16.34
C ASN A 82 -24.43 24.32 16.46
N LEU A 83 -23.98 23.40 15.61
CA LEU A 83 -24.54 22.05 15.55
C LEU A 83 -24.14 21.18 16.76
N LEU A 84 -22.89 21.29 17.19
CA LEU A 84 -22.32 20.34 18.14
C LEU A 84 -22.21 20.92 19.54
N VAL A 85 -21.80 22.17 19.68
CA VAL A 85 -21.59 22.77 20.99
C VAL A 85 -22.88 23.35 21.57
N ARG A 86 -23.65 24.08 20.75
CA ARG A 86 -24.84 24.78 21.21
C ARG A 86 -26.12 23.94 21.19
N THR A 87 -26.23 22.99 20.26
CA THR A 87 -27.47 22.20 20.07
C THR A 87 -27.26 20.70 20.25
N HIS A 88 -26.12 20.30 20.86
CA HIS A 88 -25.74 18.89 20.98
C HIS A 88 -26.81 18.09 21.72
N ASN A 89 -27.29 17.05 21.09
CA ASN A 89 -28.09 16.00 21.70
C ASN A 89 -27.38 14.66 21.51
N ALA A 90 -26.86 14.11 22.61
CA ALA A 90 -26.07 12.88 22.59
C ALA A 90 -26.83 11.65 22.06
N GLU A 91 -28.16 11.70 22.05
CA GLU A 91 -29.00 10.60 21.56
C GLU A 91 -29.18 10.61 20.04
N LYS A 92 -28.82 11.71 19.37
CA LYS A 92 -28.93 11.83 17.90
C LYS A 92 -27.59 11.67 17.23
N LEU A 93 -27.54 10.74 16.28
CA LEU A 93 -26.41 10.67 15.34
C LEU A 93 -26.50 11.87 14.37
N ASN A 94 -25.49 12.71 14.39
CA ASN A 94 -25.37 13.81 13.43
C ASN A 94 -24.45 13.39 12.30
N MET A 95 -24.72 13.84 11.08
CA MET A 95 -23.87 13.65 9.92
C MET A 95 -23.55 15.01 9.30
N ILE A 96 -22.29 15.23 8.97
CA ILE A 96 -21.81 16.47 8.33
C ILE A 96 -21.13 16.07 7.02
N LEU A 97 -21.54 16.73 5.95
CA LEU A 97 -20.95 16.58 4.62
C LEU A 97 -20.19 17.86 4.25
N ILE A 98 -18.94 17.75 3.85
CA ILE A 98 -18.08 18.88 3.52
C ILE A 98 -17.47 18.61 2.13
N ASP A 99 -17.59 19.55 1.23
CA ASP A 99 -16.95 19.49 -0.07
C ASP A 99 -15.61 20.21 -0.03
N GLU A 100 -14.56 19.59 -0.56
CA GLU A 100 -13.19 20.12 -0.64
C GLU A 100 -12.68 20.73 0.69
N ILE A 101 -12.63 19.92 1.75
CA ILE A 101 -12.32 20.39 3.12
C ILE A 101 -10.98 21.13 3.22
N GLU A 102 -10.02 20.86 2.32
CA GLU A 102 -8.69 21.46 2.29
C GLU A 102 -8.61 22.80 1.56
N LEU A 103 -9.70 23.27 0.96
CA LEU A 103 -9.67 24.44 0.07
C LEU A 103 -9.01 25.65 0.74
N ALA A 104 -7.98 26.20 0.08
CA ALA A 104 -7.20 27.35 0.49
C ALA A 104 -6.44 27.23 1.84
N LEU A 105 -6.17 26.01 2.31
CA LEU A 105 -5.37 25.76 3.51
C LEU A 105 -3.94 25.32 3.17
N HIS A 106 -2.99 25.75 4.00
CA HIS A 106 -1.61 25.26 3.92
C HIS A 106 -1.51 23.80 4.44
N PRO A 107 -0.61 22.93 3.91
CA PRO A 107 -0.47 21.54 4.34
C PRO A 107 -0.40 21.33 5.87
N SER A 108 0.36 22.17 6.58
CA SER A 108 0.44 22.08 8.04
C SER A 108 -0.88 22.41 8.75
N ALA A 109 -1.72 23.28 8.18
CA ALA A 109 -3.06 23.57 8.70
C ALA A 109 -4.03 22.43 8.39
N ILE A 110 -3.90 21.77 7.24
CA ILE A 110 -4.67 20.58 6.86
C ILE A 110 -4.48 19.47 7.90
N LYS A 111 -3.23 19.17 8.27
CA LYS A 111 -2.95 18.16 9.31
C LYS A 111 -3.67 18.48 10.62
N ARG A 112 -3.57 19.73 11.11
CA ARG A 112 -4.24 20.16 12.33
C ARG A 112 -5.77 20.15 12.20
N LEU A 113 -6.31 20.44 11.02
CA LEU A 113 -7.72 20.31 10.72
C LEU A 113 -8.19 18.86 10.80
N MET A 114 -7.40 17.89 10.28
CA MET A 114 -7.71 16.47 10.38
C MET A 114 -7.71 15.99 11.84
N ASP A 115 -6.73 16.39 12.65
CA ASP A 115 -6.70 16.08 14.07
C ASP A 115 -7.94 16.67 14.79
N PHE A 116 -8.27 17.92 14.51
CA PHE A 116 -9.47 18.56 15.02
C PHE A 116 -10.76 17.83 14.62
N THR A 117 -10.91 17.40 13.36
CA THR A 117 -12.11 16.67 12.90
C THR A 117 -12.25 15.31 13.58
N LYS A 118 -11.14 14.59 13.81
CA LYS A 118 -11.13 13.33 14.57
C LYS A 118 -11.60 13.54 16.02
N ASP A 119 -11.08 14.57 16.68
CA ASP A 119 -11.46 14.91 18.06
C ASP A 119 -12.96 15.27 18.14
N ILE A 120 -13.45 16.06 17.20
CA ILE A 120 -14.87 16.45 17.14
C ILE A 120 -15.76 15.22 16.87
N ALA A 121 -15.40 14.39 15.92
CA ALA A 121 -16.15 13.17 15.61
C ALA A 121 -16.32 12.27 16.83
N GLY A 122 -15.23 12.02 17.57
CA GLY A 122 -15.26 11.21 18.78
C GLY A 122 -16.01 11.88 19.94
N LYS A 123 -15.76 13.19 20.18
CA LYS A 123 -16.37 13.92 21.32
C LYS A 123 -17.87 14.09 21.21
N TYR A 124 -18.38 14.33 20.01
CA TYR A 124 -19.77 14.67 19.77
C TYR A 124 -20.58 13.57 19.07
N ASN A 125 -19.99 12.38 18.88
CA ASN A 125 -20.61 11.25 18.16
C ASN A 125 -21.22 11.70 16.82
N VAL A 126 -20.38 12.33 15.98
CA VAL A 126 -20.79 12.84 14.67
C VAL A 126 -20.02 12.14 13.56
N ALA A 127 -20.71 11.70 12.51
CA ALA A 127 -20.09 11.20 11.29
C ALA A 127 -19.74 12.39 10.38
N ILE A 128 -18.47 12.54 10.02
CA ILE A 128 -18.00 13.61 9.13
C ILE A 128 -17.52 12.96 7.84
N TYR A 129 -18.19 13.26 6.74
CA TYR A 129 -17.79 12.89 5.39
C TYR A 129 -17.33 14.12 4.62
N PHE A 130 -16.25 13.99 3.89
CA PHE A 130 -15.74 15.09 3.06
C PHE A 130 -15.13 14.60 1.76
N SER A 131 -15.21 15.42 0.72
CA SER A 131 -14.43 15.22 -0.49
C SER A 131 -13.05 15.86 -0.34
N THR A 132 -12.05 15.31 -1.03
CA THR A 132 -10.69 15.84 -1.00
C THR A 132 -9.88 15.39 -2.21
N HIS A 133 -8.95 16.26 -2.64
CA HIS A 133 -7.86 15.95 -3.56
C HIS A 133 -6.49 16.05 -2.89
N SER A 134 -6.42 16.30 -1.57
CA SER A 134 -5.17 16.50 -0.84
C SER A 134 -4.48 15.18 -0.50
N LEU A 135 -3.21 15.07 -0.93
CA LEU A 135 -2.34 13.93 -0.55
C LEU A 135 -2.14 13.83 0.96
N GLU A 136 -2.05 14.97 1.65
CA GLU A 136 -1.87 15.03 3.10
C GLU A 136 -3.06 14.39 3.81
N ILE A 137 -4.27 14.63 3.32
CA ILE A 137 -5.50 14.03 3.87
C ILE A 137 -5.55 12.54 3.53
N ILE A 138 -5.39 12.17 2.25
CA ILE A 138 -5.43 10.78 1.79
C ILE A 138 -4.44 9.92 2.57
N ASN A 139 -3.20 10.41 2.78
CA ASN A 139 -2.17 9.70 3.53
C ASN A 139 -2.38 9.68 5.06
N SER A 140 -3.25 10.53 5.60
CA SER A 140 -3.49 10.64 7.06
C SER A 140 -4.65 9.79 7.56
N LEU A 141 -5.45 9.21 6.65
CA LEU A 141 -6.65 8.46 6.98
C LEU A 141 -6.42 6.95 6.90
N PRO A 142 -7.07 6.16 7.78
CA PRO A 142 -7.13 4.70 7.62
C PRO A 142 -7.78 4.32 6.28
N THR A 143 -7.30 3.24 5.68
CA THR A 143 -7.78 2.75 4.37
C THR A 143 -9.28 2.46 4.34
N ASP A 144 -9.84 2.00 5.47
CA ASP A 144 -11.28 1.73 5.61
C ASP A 144 -12.14 3.01 5.63
N ASN A 145 -11.53 4.17 5.84
CA ASN A 145 -12.18 5.46 5.81
C ASN A 145 -11.99 6.20 4.48
N LEU A 146 -11.31 5.56 3.53
CA LEU A 146 -11.12 6.08 2.19
C LEU A 146 -12.11 5.44 1.21
N PHE A 147 -12.85 6.29 0.51
CA PHE A 147 -13.83 5.90 -0.51
C PHE A 147 -13.40 6.53 -1.84
N TYR A 148 -12.96 5.70 -2.78
CA TYR A 148 -12.54 6.18 -4.08
C TYR A 148 -13.71 6.14 -5.06
N LEU A 149 -14.13 7.32 -5.49
CA LEU A 149 -15.18 7.49 -6.49
C LEU A 149 -14.54 7.70 -7.85
N HIS A 150 -14.80 6.79 -8.79
CA HIS A 150 -14.33 6.96 -10.15
C HIS A 150 -15.41 6.65 -11.18
N LYS A 151 -15.29 7.26 -12.36
CA LYS A 151 -16.19 7.07 -13.47
C LYS A 151 -15.63 5.98 -14.38
N THR A 152 -16.41 4.94 -14.61
CA THR A 152 -16.04 3.86 -15.52
C THR A 152 -16.14 4.30 -16.99
N ALA A 153 -15.57 3.50 -17.91
CA ALA A 153 -15.71 3.71 -19.34
C ALA A 153 -17.19 3.68 -19.84
N ALA A 154 -18.07 3.05 -19.07
CA ALA A 154 -19.52 3.04 -19.33
C ALA A 154 -20.26 4.23 -18.72
N GLU A 155 -19.54 5.25 -18.24
CA GLU A 155 -20.07 6.44 -17.58
C GLU A 155 -20.76 6.19 -16.22
N GLU A 156 -20.64 5.01 -15.66
CA GLU A 156 -21.16 4.68 -14.34
C GLU A 156 -20.17 5.13 -13.25
N ILE A 157 -20.70 5.63 -12.14
CA ILE A 157 -19.89 5.98 -10.95
C ILE A 157 -19.78 4.74 -10.08
N THR A 158 -18.55 4.31 -9.81
CA THR A 158 -18.27 3.23 -8.86
C THR A 158 -17.61 3.80 -7.62
N CYS A 159 -17.83 3.12 -6.48
CA CYS A 159 -17.24 3.47 -5.19
C CYS A 159 -16.44 2.27 -4.69
N GLU A 160 -15.16 2.45 -4.53
CA GLU A 160 -14.25 1.42 -4.01
C GLU A 160 -13.85 1.75 -2.57
N THR A 161 -13.89 0.74 -1.70
CA THR A 161 -13.43 0.79 -0.31
C THR A 161 -13.18 -0.64 0.20
N PRO A 162 -12.16 -0.90 1.01
CA PRO A 162 -11.10 0.03 1.43
C PRO A 162 -10.20 0.42 0.25
N CYS A 163 -9.60 1.61 0.30
CA CYS A 163 -8.68 2.09 -0.73
C CYS A 163 -7.33 2.48 -0.16
N TYR A 164 -6.31 2.39 -1.01
CA TYR A 164 -4.94 2.64 -0.61
C TYR A 164 -4.39 3.91 -1.28
N PRO A 165 -3.58 4.72 -0.56
CA PRO A 165 -3.16 6.02 -1.04
C PRO A 165 -2.45 6.00 -2.39
N ALA A 166 -1.50 5.09 -2.64
CA ALA A 166 -0.80 5.06 -3.91
C ALA A 166 -1.71 4.66 -5.08
N TYR A 167 -2.70 3.80 -4.83
CA TYR A 167 -3.71 3.43 -5.83
C TYR A 167 -4.59 4.63 -6.21
N ILE A 168 -5.10 5.36 -5.23
CA ILE A 168 -5.95 6.56 -5.46
C ILE A 168 -5.15 7.66 -6.16
N THR A 169 -3.94 7.94 -5.68
CA THR A 169 -3.17 9.10 -6.13
C THR A 169 -2.55 8.94 -7.50
N ARG A 170 -2.44 7.72 -8.02
CA ARG A 170 -1.93 7.48 -9.39
C ARG A 170 -2.74 8.23 -10.44
N ASP A 171 -4.07 8.27 -10.28
CA ASP A 171 -4.97 8.88 -11.25
C ASP A 171 -5.09 10.40 -11.03
N ILE A 172 -4.98 10.86 -9.78
CA ILE A 172 -5.08 12.28 -9.43
C ILE A 172 -3.79 13.03 -9.75
N TYR A 173 -2.61 12.43 -9.47
CA TYR A 173 -1.32 13.12 -9.53
C TYR A 173 -0.30 12.47 -10.46
N ALA A 174 -0.67 11.42 -11.21
CA ALA A 174 0.28 10.58 -11.97
C ALA A 174 1.45 10.07 -11.10
N HIS A 175 1.20 9.79 -9.81
CA HIS A 175 2.21 9.42 -8.85
C HIS A 175 2.66 7.97 -9.05
N ASN A 176 3.98 7.72 -9.02
CA ASN A 176 4.60 6.41 -9.25
C ASN A 176 4.89 5.62 -7.96
N GLY A 177 4.29 5.95 -6.83
CA GLY A 177 4.44 5.22 -5.58
C GLY A 177 3.80 3.83 -5.58
N TYR A 178 4.15 3.01 -4.59
CA TYR A 178 3.57 1.70 -4.33
C TYR A 178 3.07 1.63 -2.89
N ASP A 179 1.95 0.95 -2.69
CA ASP A 179 1.40 0.70 -1.35
C ASP A 179 2.14 -0.45 -0.67
N VAL A 180 2.59 -1.44 -1.46
CA VAL A 180 3.39 -2.58 -0.98
C VAL A 180 4.57 -2.84 -1.90
N LEU A 181 5.75 -2.95 -1.31
CA LEU A 181 6.95 -3.46 -1.97
C LEU A 181 7.21 -4.88 -1.47
N ILE A 182 7.26 -5.84 -2.39
CA ILE A 182 7.60 -7.22 -2.07
C ILE A 182 9.01 -7.50 -2.61
N LEU A 183 9.94 -7.82 -1.74
CA LEU A 183 11.30 -8.21 -2.10
C LEU A 183 11.37 -9.73 -2.23
N VAL A 184 12.00 -10.20 -3.30
CA VAL A 184 12.19 -11.63 -3.60
C VAL A 184 13.63 -11.91 -4.01
N GLU A 185 14.04 -13.20 -4.00
CA GLU A 185 15.43 -13.55 -4.29
C GLU A 185 15.80 -13.37 -5.75
N ASP A 186 14.96 -13.80 -6.68
CA ASP A 186 15.27 -13.77 -8.12
C ASP A 186 14.05 -13.51 -9.01
N ASP A 187 14.28 -13.43 -10.32
CA ASP A 187 13.23 -13.23 -11.31
C ASP A 187 12.18 -14.35 -11.31
N LEU A 188 12.57 -15.57 -10.98
CA LEU A 188 11.65 -16.71 -11.01
C LEU A 188 10.70 -16.65 -9.82
N ALA A 189 11.20 -16.30 -8.64
CA ALA A 189 10.40 -16.00 -7.45
C ALA A 189 9.48 -14.79 -7.73
N GLN A 190 9.96 -13.76 -8.46
CA GLN A 190 9.11 -12.63 -8.88
C GLN A 190 7.92 -13.09 -9.73
N PHE A 191 8.15 -13.91 -10.75
CA PHE A 191 7.06 -14.43 -11.58
C PHE A 191 6.08 -15.28 -10.77
N LEU A 192 6.59 -16.13 -9.88
CA LEU A 192 5.77 -16.98 -9.04
C LEU A 192 4.88 -16.17 -8.09
N VAL A 193 5.45 -15.19 -7.40
CA VAL A 193 4.71 -14.30 -6.49
C VAL A 193 3.67 -13.45 -7.25
N ASN A 194 4.01 -12.92 -8.42
CA ASN A 194 3.04 -12.20 -9.24
C ASN A 194 1.84 -13.09 -9.62
N ARG A 195 2.07 -14.38 -9.90
CA ARG A 195 0.95 -15.30 -10.17
C ARG A 195 0.06 -15.57 -8.96
N TYR A 196 0.62 -15.60 -7.75
CA TYR A 196 -0.19 -15.68 -6.53
C TYR A 196 -0.99 -14.39 -6.29
N ILE A 197 -0.41 -13.23 -6.57
CA ILE A 197 -1.11 -11.94 -6.50
C ILE A 197 -2.29 -11.93 -7.47
N ASP A 198 -2.06 -12.26 -8.75
CA ASP A 198 -3.09 -12.31 -9.80
C ASP A 198 -4.21 -13.32 -9.46
N LYS A 199 -3.84 -14.55 -9.05
CA LYS A 199 -4.77 -15.62 -8.72
C LYS A 199 -5.73 -15.22 -7.60
N ASN A 200 -5.20 -14.56 -6.58
CA ASN A 200 -5.95 -14.16 -5.38
C ASN A 200 -6.44 -12.71 -5.44
N ARG A 201 -6.24 -12.00 -6.56
CA ARG A 201 -6.60 -10.59 -6.76
C ARG A 201 -6.13 -9.67 -5.62
N LEU A 202 -4.89 -9.91 -5.16
CA LEU A 202 -4.34 -9.19 -4.01
C LEU A 202 -3.95 -7.75 -4.33
N ASP A 203 -3.85 -7.41 -5.60
CA ASP A 203 -3.61 -6.06 -6.14
C ASP A 203 -4.89 -5.26 -6.35
N PHE A 204 -6.06 -5.82 -6.03
CA PHE A 204 -7.33 -5.09 -6.08
C PHE A 204 -7.24 -3.86 -5.14
N ASN A 205 -7.49 -2.66 -5.69
CA ASN A 205 -7.47 -1.37 -4.99
C ASN A 205 -6.14 -0.95 -4.30
N LYS A 206 -5.02 -1.63 -4.58
CA LYS A 206 -3.68 -1.27 -4.07
C LYS A 206 -2.61 -1.54 -5.12
N ARG A 207 -1.49 -0.81 -5.04
CA ARG A 207 -0.34 -1.00 -5.92
C ARG A 207 0.71 -1.85 -5.23
N ILE A 208 0.93 -3.05 -5.76
CA ILE A 208 1.97 -3.97 -5.30
C ILE A 208 3.09 -4.02 -6.34
N GLN A 209 4.33 -3.86 -5.90
CA GLN A 209 5.51 -4.07 -6.72
C GLN A 209 6.34 -5.23 -6.18
N VAL A 210 6.64 -6.22 -7.02
CA VAL A 210 7.56 -7.31 -6.67
C VAL A 210 8.92 -7.01 -7.29
N LEU A 211 9.97 -6.99 -6.47
CA LEU A 211 11.33 -6.64 -6.87
C LEU A 211 12.31 -7.78 -6.57
N PRO A 212 13.00 -8.35 -7.57
CA PRO A 212 14.09 -9.30 -7.34
C PRO A 212 15.35 -8.56 -6.85
N VAL A 213 15.98 -9.05 -5.79
CA VAL A 213 17.09 -8.38 -5.10
C VAL A 213 18.39 -9.21 -5.16
N GLY A 214 18.27 -10.53 -5.08
CA GLY A 214 19.39 -11.44 -4.91
C GLY A 214 19.10 -12.42 -3.77
N GLY A 215 20.04 -13.34 -3.45
CA GLY A 215 19.82 -14.34 -2.40
C GLY A 215 19.29 -13.77 -1.07
N TYR A 216 18.75 -14.65 -0.23
CA TYR A 216 17.99 -14.26 0.98
C TYR A 216 18.73 -13.27 1.92
N ASP A 217 20.07 -13.36 2.02
CA ASP A 217 20.84 -12.40 2.83
C ASP A 217 20.68 -10.97 2.28
N ASN A 218 20.85 -10.77 0.98
CA ASN A 218 20.70 -9.46 0.33
C ASN A 218 19.26 -8.95 0.43
N THR A 219 18.28 -9.84 0.26
CA THR A 219 16.87 -9.51 0.32
C THR A 219 16.48 -8.99 1.71
N LEU A 220 16.93 -9.67 2.77
CA LEU A 220 16.63 -9.27 4.13
C LEU A 220 17.49 -8.07 4.61
N ASP A 221 18.74 -7.97 4.17
CA ASP A 221 19.58 -6.80 4.46
C ASP A 221 18.95 -5.53 3.81
N LEU A 222 18.44 -5.64 2.59
CA LEU A 222 17.73 -4.53 1.94
C LEU A 222 16.43 -4.19 2.66
N HIS A 223 15.64 -5.19 3.09
CA HIS A 223 14.43 -4.97 3.88
C HIS A 223 14.73 -4.18 5.16
N GLN A 224 15.74 -4.60 5.90
CA GLN A 224 16.15 -3.92 7.13
C GLN A 224 16.58 -2.48 6.85
N ASN A 225 17.37 -2.24 5.79
CA ASN A 225 17.80 -0.90 5.42
C ASN A 225 16.61 0.01 5.08
N PHE A 226 15.60 -0.50 4.36
CA PHE A 226 14.38 0.27 4.06
C PHE A 226 13.64 0.70 5.32
N LEU A 227 13.62 -0.16 6.35
CA LEU A 227 13.00 0.17 7.65
C LEU A 227 13.82 1.19 8.44
N GLN A 228 15.14 0.99 8.53
CA GLN A 228 16.03 1.83 9.34
C GLN A 228 16.21 3.23 8.78
N GLU A 229 16.29 3.35 7.46
CA GLU A 229 16.47 4.63 6.76
C GLU A 229 15.16 5.32 6.39
N GLU A 230 14.01 4.74 6.77
CA GLU A 230 12.68 5.28 6.47
C GLU A 230 12.50 5.64 4.98
N ILE A 231 13.04 4.80 4.07
CA ILE A 231 13.09 5.10 2.63
C ILE A 231 11.70 5.11 1.99
N LEU A 232 10.79 4.30 2.52
CA LEU A 232 9.41 4.24 2.02
C LEU A 232 8.56 5.36 2.62
N GLN A 233 7.53 5.75 1.90
CA GLN A 233 6.53 6.67 2.46
C GLN A 233 5.86 6.04 3.69
N PRO A 234 5.39 6.85 4.67
CA PRO A 234 4.81 6.34 5.92
C PRO A 234 3.65 5.34 5.73
N VAL A 235 2.95 5.42 4.60
CA VAL A 235 1.82 4.55 4.25
C VAL A 235 2.19 3.36 3.37
N SER A 236 3.45 3.27 2.95
CA SER A 236 3.95 2.15 2.14
C SER A 236 4.53 1.07 3.03
N HIS A 237 4.31 -0.17 2.64
CA HIS A 237 4.72 -1.34 3.40
C HIS A 237 5.72 -2.19 2.62
N ILE A 238 6.52 -2.98 3.34
CA ILE A 238 7.52 -3.88 2.76
C ILE A 238 7.34 -5.29 3.31
N ILE A 239 7.45 -6.28 2.41
CA ILE A 239 7.43 -7.71 2.72
C ILE A 239 8.62 -8.36 2.01
N SER A 240 9.27 -9.32 2.64
CA SER A 240 10.23 -10.21 1.99
C SER A 240 9.63 -11.60 1.82
N ILE A 241 9.70 -12.15 0.61
CA ILE A 241 9.30 -13.52 0.31
C ILE A 241 10.54 -14.28 -0.15
N ILE A 242 10.94 -15.25 0.64
CA ILE A 242 12.20 -15.99 0.52
C ILE A 242 11.89 -17.41 0.04
N ASP A 243 12.81 -18.04 -0.68
CA ASP A 243 12.69 -19.44 -1.07
C ASP A 243 12.59 -20.35 0.17
N GLY A 244 11.79 -21.42 0.09
CA GLY A 244 11.49 -22.26 1.24
C GLY A 244 12.71 -23.00 1.82
N ASP A 245 13.76 -23.21 1.04
CA ASP A 245 14.99 -23.87 1.53
C ASP A 245 15.85 -22.98 2.44
N ALA A 246 15.66 -21.67 2.42
CA ALA A 246 16.35 -20.73 3.28
C ALA A 246 15.67 -20.55 4.65
N GLU A 247 14.43 -21.05 4.85
CA GLU A 247 13.65 -20.82 6.07
C GLU A 247 14.43 -21.12 7.36
N SER A 248 14.99 -22.33 7.46
CA SER A 248 15.73 -22.74 8.65
C SER A 248 16.97 -21.89 8.91
N ALA A 249 17.67 -21.45 7.85
CA ALA A 249 18.84 -20.61 7.96
C ALA A 249 18.48 -19.20 8.40
N VAL A 250 17.40 -18.63 7.85
CA VAL A 250 16.89 -17.30 8.20
C VAL A 250 16.43 -17.26 9.66
N LEU A 251 15.60 -18.23 10.07
CA LEU A 251 15.10 -18.31 11.43
C LEU A 251 16.23 -18.45 12.45
N LYS A 252 17.25 -19.28 12.14
CA LYS A 252 18.42 -19.44 13.00
C LYS A 252 19.24 -18.16 13.10
N LYS A 253 19.56 -17.48 12.00
CA LYS A 253 20.31 -16.21 12.03
C LYS A 253 19.54 -15.12 12.79
N LYS A 254 18.21 -15.10 12.67
CA LYS A 254 17.37 -14.15 13.38
C LYS A 254 17.33 -14.42 14.89
N SER A 255 17.22 -15.70 15.29
CA SER A 255 17.15 -16.08 16.72
C SER A 255 18.51 -16.04 17.43
N ASP A 256 19.53 -16.64 16.83
CA ASP A 256 20.81 -16.89 17.47
C ASP A 256 21.77 -15.68 17.33
N ASP A 257 21.81 -15.06 16.15
CA ASP A 257 22.73 -13.98 15.82
C ASP A 257 22.10 -12.60 16.00
N GLY A 258 20.78 -12.51 16.22
CA GLY A 258 20.02 -11.25 16.27
C GLY A 258 19.99 -10.51 14.93
N LYS A 259 20.40 -11.16 13.83
CA LYS A 259 20.39 -10.56 12.49
C LYS A 259 18.93 -10.30 12.07
N TRP A 260 18.68 -9.14 11.45
CA TRP A 260 17.34 -8.71 11.01
C TRP A 260 16.30 -8.61 12.15
N GLY A 261 16.75 -8.26 13.36
CA GLY A 261 15.90 -8.14 14.54
C GLY A 261 14.78 -7.11 14.39
N ASP A 262 15.04 -6.03 13.64
CA ASP A 262 14.08 -4.95 13.40
C ASP A 262 12.95 -5.34 12.40
N ILE A 263 13.14 -6.39 11.61
CA ILE A 263 12.13 -6.84 10.65
C ILE A 263 11.03 -7.61 11.40
N PRO A 264 9.78 -7.16 11.36
CA PRO A 264 8.66 -7.90 11.95
C PRO A 264 8.53 -9.29 11.35
N SER A 265 8.30 -10.32 12.16
CA SER A 265 8.29 -11.72 11.69
C SER A 265 7.14 -12.02 10.73
N ASP A 266 6.05 -11.26 10.80
CA ASP A 266 4.90 -11.38 9.90
C ASP A 266 5.11 -10.73 8.52
N THR A 267 6.24 -10.02 8.33
CA THR A 267 6.65 -9.46 7.03
C THR A 267 7.73 -10.28 6.33
N ILE A 268 8.16 -11.40 6.91
CA ILE A 268 9.04 -12.39 6.27
C ILE A 268 8.21 -13.64 6.00
N LEU A 269 8.02 -13.94 4.72
CA LEU A 269 7.30 -15.12 4.26
C LEU A 269 8.23 -16.05 3.51
N PHE A 270 7.89 -17.33 3.46
CA PHE A 270 8.66 -18.34 2.74
C PHE A 270 7.76 -18.98 1.68
N LEU A 271 8.29 -19.14 0.47
CA LEU A 271 7.60 -19.85 -0.60
C LEU A 271 7.26 -21.29 -0.18
N PRO A 272 6.16 -21.86 -0.72
CA PRO A 272 5.74 -23.23 -0.35
C PRO A 272 6.63 -24.32 -0.93
N VAL A 273 7.69 -23.94 -1.63
CA VAL A 273 8.69 -24.81 -2.26
C VAL A 273 10.09 -24.34 -1.93
N GLU A 274 11.05 -25.28 -1.91
CA GLU A 274 12.47 -24.96 -1.69
C GLU A 274 13.00 -23.93 -2.69
N SER A 275 12.82 -24.17 -3.98
CA SER A 275 12.84 -23.26 -5.11
C SER A 275 12.05 -23.93 -6.24
N LEU A 276 11.63 -23.20 -7.25
CA LEU A 276 10.86 -23.77 -8.36
C LEU A 276 11.67 -24.79 -9.13
N GLU A 277 12.97 -24.54 -9.36
CA GLU A 277 13.86 -25.46 -10.06
C GLU A 277 14.04 -26.78 -9.29
N LYS A 278 14.24 -26.73 -7.97
CA LYS A 278 14.34 -27.92 -7.13
C LYS A 278 13.03 -28.70 -7.10
N TYR A 279 11.92 -28.00 -7.01
CA TYR A 279 10.60 -28.61 -7.05
C TYR A 279 10.36 -29.33 -8.37
N LEU A 280 10.64 -28.70 -9.51
CA LEU A 280 10.50 -29.34 -10.84
C LEU A 280 11.40 -30.54 -10.98
N LYS A 281 12.67 -30.46 -10.55
CA LYS A 281 13.58 -31.60 -10.54
C LYS A 281 13.02 -32.77 -9.74
N LYS A 282 12.55 -32.50 -8.52
CA LYS A 282 11.98 -33.52 -7.63
C LYS A 282 10.74 -34.18 -8.23
N GLU A 283 9.82 -33.40 -8.75
CA GLU A 283 8.58 -33.93 -9.34
C GLU A 283 8.81 -34.65 -10.67
N LEU A 284 9.56 -34.05 -11.58
CA LEU A 284 9.72 -34.59 -12.94
C LEU A 284 10.75 -35.69 -13.02
N PHE A 285 11.90 -35.55 -12.35
CA PHE A 285 12.99 -36.48 -12.46
C PHE A 285 13.00 -37.54 -11.35
N ASP A 286 12.92 -37.12 -10.07
CA ASP A 286 13.05 -38.05 -8.95
C ASP A 286 11.77 -38.88 -8.75
N LYS A 287 10.59 -38.24 -8.78
CA LYS A 287 9.29 -38.89 -8.56
C LYS A 287 8.61 -39.36 -9.84
N LYS A 288 9.05 -38.94 -11.01
CA LYS A 288 8.42 -39.23 -12.31
C LYS A 288 6.93 -38.93 -12.33
N ASN A 289 6.54 -37.72 -11.91
CA ASN A 289 5.16 -37.29 -11.85
C ASN A 289 4.54 -37.13 -13.24
N TYR A 290 3.97 -38.21 -13.77
CA TYR A 290 3.40 -38.26 -15.12
C TYR A 290 2.26 -37.25 -15.34
N THR A 291 1.54 -36.87 -14.29
CA THR A 291 0.47 -35.86 -14.39
C THR A 291 1.05 -34.48 -14.69
N LEU A 292 2.08 -34.06 -13.95
CA LEU A 292 2.78 -32.81 -14.20
C LEU A 292 3.49 -32.84 -15.56
N MET A 293 4.16 -33.94 -15.91
CA MET A 293 4.79 -34.11 -17.23
C MET A 293 3.81 -33.92 -18.37
N ARG A 294 2.63 -34.52 -18.28
CA ARG A 294 1.57 -34.38 -19.30
C ARG A 294 1.09 -32.92 -19.39
N LEU A 295 0.89 -32.27 -18.24
CA LEU A 295 0.47 -30.87 -18.19
C LEU A 295 1.50 -29.93 -18.85
N LEU A 296 2.80 -30.14 -18.58
CA LEU A 296 3.88 -29.39 -19.20
C LEU A 296 3.94 -29.64 -20.72
N ARG A 297 3.84 -30.90 -21.14
CA ARG A 297 3.79 -31.25 -22.56
C ARG A 297 2.64 -30.53 -23.28
N ASP A 298 1.44 -30.61 -22.71
CA ASP A 298 0.23 -30.09 -23.36
C ASP A 298 0.20 -28.57 -23.42
N ARG A 299 0.79 -27.87 -22.43
CA ARG A 299 0.78 -26.41 -22.34
C ARG A 299 2.05 -25.72 -22.86
N LEU A 300 3.21 -26.37 -22.76
CA LEU A 300 4.49 -25.79 -23.16
C LEU A 300 5.10 -26.50 -24.40
N PHE A 301 5.06 -27.82 -24.44
CA PHE A 301 5.80 -28.61 -25.44
C PHE A 301 4.85 -29.33 -26.40
N LYS A 302 3.94 -28.60 -27.00
CA LYS A 302 2.80 -29.12 -27.79
C LYS A 302 3.15 -30.11 -28.92
N PHE A 303 4.41 -30.12 -29.36
CA PHE A 303 4.84 -30.97 -30.47
C PHE A 303 5.65 -32.19 -30.03
N GLU A 304 5.87 -32.38 -28.73
CA GLU A 304 6.59 -33.51 -28.20
C GLU A 304 5.69 -34.73 -28.02
N THR A 305 6.10 -35.85 -28.63
CA THR A 305 5.36 -37.11 -28.55
C THR A 305 5.70 -37.92 -27.29
N GLU A 306 6.92 -37.74 -26.77
CA GLU A 306 7.44 -38.47 -25.61
C GLU A 306 7.42 -37.58 -24.34
N VAL A 307 6.95 -38.14 -23.25
CA VAL A 307 6.84 -37.43 -21.98
C VAL A 307 8.18 -37.32 -21.26
N ASN A 308 9.15 -38.18 -21.59
CA ASN A 308 10.43 -38.30 -20.88
C ASN A 308 11.67 -37.80 -21.70
N TRP A 309 11.46 -37.06 -22.78
CA TRP A 309 12.57 -36.59 -23.62
C TRP A 309 13.65 -35.80 -22.83
N PHE A 310 13.28 -35.07 -21.81
CA PHE A 310 14.18 -34.29 -20.97
C PHE A 310 15.01 -35.16 -20.03
N GLU A 311 14.57 -36.37 -19.67
CA GLU A 311 15.31 -37.28 -18.76
C GLU A 311 16.61 -37.69 -19.38
N GLN A 312 16.58 -38.06 -20.66
CA GLN A 312 17.80 -38.44 -21.41
C GLN A 312 18.79 -37.28 -21.54
N GLU A 313 18.33 -36.12 -21.97
CA GLU A 313 19.16 -34.92 -22.07
C GLU A 313 19.75 -34.51 -20.70
N TYR A 314 18.99 -34.64 -19.62
CA TYR A 314 19.48 -34.34 -18.27
C TYR A 314 20.59 -35.31 -17.84
N LEU A 315 20.41 -36.59 -18.08
CA LEU A 315 21.43 -37.62 -17.76
C LEU A 315 22.69 -37.43 -18.58
N GLU A 316 22.59 -37.13 -19.88
CA GLU A 316 23.72 -36.84 -20.74
C GLU A 316 24.48 -35.58 -20.27
N ASN A 317 23.81 -34.54 -19.86
CA ASN A 317 24.43 -33.33 -19.28
C ASN A 317 25.21 -33.64 -18.00
N ILE A 318 24.67 -34.46 -17.12
CA ILE A 318 25.37 -34.91 -15.89
C ILE A 318 26.66 -35.64 -16.25
N GLU A 319 26.56 -36.59 -17.17
CA GLU A 319 27.69 -37.41 -17.55
C GLU A 319 28.79 -36.58 -18.23
N ASN A 320 28.41 -35.65 -19.12
CA ASN A 320 29.34 -34.75 -19.77
C ASN A 320 30.09 -33.86 -18.78
N LYS A 321 29.37 -33.33 -17.78
CA LYS A 321 29.96 -32.49 -16.72
C LYS A 321 30.93 -33.29 -15.85
N ARG A 322 30.61 -34.54 -15.53
CA ARG A 322 31.53 -35.44 -14.81
C ARG A 322 32.81 -35.69 -15.59
N LYS A 323 32.71 -35.93 -16.91
CA LYS A 323 33.85 -36.09 -17.78
C LYS A 323 34.73 -34.82 -17.82
N GLU A 324 34.15 -33.65 -17.90
CA GLU A 324 34.87 -32.37 -17.86
C GLU A 324 35.61 -32.17 -16.52
N ASP A 325 35.00 -32.48 -15.40
CA ASP A 325 35.62 -32.32 -14.07
C ASP A 325 36.81 -33.24 -13.92
N VAL A 326 36.70 -34.49 -14.39
CA VAL A 326 37.85 -35.45 -14.44
C VAL A 326 38.95 -34.93 -15.35
N ALA A 327 38.64 -34.42 -16.54
CA ALA A 327 39.62 -33.86 -17.50
C ALA A 327 40.34 -32.62 -16.92
N LYS A 328 39.70 -31.85 -16.05
CA LYS A 328 40.26 -30.67 -15.33
C LYS A 328 40.98 -31.05 -14.02
N GLY A 329 41.19 -32.36 -13.76
CA GLY A 329 41.86 -32.85 -12.54
C GLY A 329 41.05 -32.63 -11.25
N ARG A 330 39.76 -32.40 -11.37
CA ARG A 330 38.85 -32.27 -10.24
C ARG A 330 38.28 -33.65 -9.88
N ALA A 331 38.22 -33.94 -8.57
CA ALA A 331 37.53 -35.15 -8.13
C ALA A 331 36.07 -35.07 -8.55
N ALA A 332 35.57 -36.05 -9.30
CA ALA A 332 34.14 -36.15 -9.63
C ALA A 332 33.33 -36.24 -8.35
N LYS A 333 32.72 -35.17 -7.93
CA LYS A 333 31.81 -35.17 -6.79
C LYS A 333 30.59 -36.01 -7.13
N LYS A 334 30.16 -36.89 -6.19
CA LYS A 334 29.03 -37.81 -6.40
C LYS A 334 27.72 -37.08 -6.73
N ASP A 335 27.54 -35.89 -6.17
CA ASP A 335 26.42 -34.97 -6.44
C ASP A 335 26.89 -33.52 -6.32
N PRO A 336 27.41 -32.92 -7.40
CA PRO A 336 27.66 -31.49 -7.40
C PRO A 336 26.36 -30.76 -7.10
N GLU A 337 26.44 -29.75 -6.26
CA GLU A 337 25.30 -28.88 -5.91
C GLU A 337 24.51 -28.39 -7.14
N TYR A 338 25.20 -28.19 -8.25
CA TYR A 338 24.63 -27.84 -9.55
C TYR A 338 23.57 -28.84 -10.06
N PHE A 339 23.68 -30.14 -9.75
CA PHE A 339 22.72 -31.18 -10.18
C PHE A 339 21.62 -31.42 -9.14
N THR A 340 21.84 -31.03 -7.90
CA THR A 340 20.83 -31.21 -6.84
C THR A 340 19.84 -30.04 -6.79
N ASN A 341 20.24 -28.85 -7.21
CA ASN A 341 19.41 -27.64 -7.16
C ASN A 341 18.40 -27.47 -8.31
N GLY A 342 18.37 -28.38 -9.28
CA GLY A 342 17.43 -28.37 -10.40
C GLY A 342 17.70 -27.38 -11.51
N LYS A 343 18.70 -26.48 -11.40
CA LYS A 343 19.00 -25.42 -12.40
C LYS A 343 19.34 -25.98 -13.77
N ASN A 344 20.04 -27.11 -13.81
CA ASN A 344 20.39 -27.76 -15.10
C ASN A 344 19.13 -28.30 -15.81
N LEU A 345 18.24 -28.99 -15.10
CA LEU A 345 16.96 -29.46 -15.66
C LEU A 345 16.09 -28.29 -16.13
N PHE A 346 16.01 -27.23 -15.33
CA PHE A 346 15.27 -26.02 -15.68
C PHE A 346 15.83 -25.36 -16.97
N SER A 347 17.16 -25.31 -17.13
CA SER A 347 17.80 -24.79 -18.34
C SER A 347 17.43 -25.61 -19.58
N ILE A 348 17.45 -26.94 -19.47
CA ILE A 348 17.07 -27.84 -20.57
C ILE A 348 15.62 -27.61 -20.99
N LEU A 349 14.72 -27.50 -20.04
CA LEU A 349 13.30 -27.20 -20.31
C LEU A 349 13.14 -25.81 -20.98
N SER A 350 13.87 -24.81 -20.53
CA SER A 350 13.85 -23.46 -21.11
C SER A 350 14.40 -23.45 -22.53
N GLU A 351 15.55 -24.07 -22.77
CA GLU A 351 16.18 -24.16 -24.11
C GLU A 351 15.29 -24.88 -25.11
N LYS A 352 14.63 -25.97 -24.70
CA LYS A 352 13.67 -26.66 -25.56
C LYS A 352 12.49 -25.78 -25.96
N TYR A 353 11.98 -24.98 -25.02
CA TYR A 353 10.90 -24.03 -25.29
C TYR A 353 11.35 -22.88 -26.21
N GLU A 354 12.58 -22.37 -25.99
CA GLU A 354 13.20 -21.34 -26.84
C GLU A 354 13.42 -21.84 -28.27
N ASN A 355 13.82 -23.10 -28.44
CA ASN A 355 13.99 -23.73 -29.76
C ASN A 355 12.66 -23.86 -30.54
N GLN A 356 11.54 -23.76 -29.92
CA GLN A 356 10.21 -23.70 -30.56
C GLN A 356 9.84 -22.26 -31.02
N GLY A 357 10.73 -21.29 -30.90
CA GLY A 357 10.54 -19.91 -31.33
C GLY A 357 9.93 -18.99 -30.24
N HIS A 358 9.96 -19.40 -28.99
CA HIS A 358 9.44 -18.64 -27.86
C HIS A 358 10.56 -17.95 -27.08
N SER A 359 10.20 -16.96 -26.25
CA SER A 359 11.17 -16.29 -25.40
C SER A 359 11.34 -16.99 -24.04
N ARG A 360 12.52 -16.83 -23.44
CA ARG A 360 12.81 -17.30 -22.08
C ARG A 360 11.87 -16.68 -21.03
N LYS A 361 11.45 -15.44 -21.26
CA LYS A 361 10.49 -14.76 -20.40
C LYS A 361 9.12 -15.46 -20.43
N GLU A 362 8.62 -15.77 -21.62
CA GLU A 362 7.36 -16.53 -21.77
C GLU A 362 7.42 -17.92 -21.12
N PHE A 363 8.58 -18.58 -21.21
CA PHE A 363 8.79 -19.86 -20.53
C PHE A 363 8.59 -19.70 -19.01
N ARG A 364 9.29 -18.73 -18.40
CA ARG A 364 9.19 -18.47 -16.96
C ARG A 364 7.77 -18.12 -16.52
N GLU A 365 7.08 -17.27 -17.26
CA GLU A 365 5.68 -16.90 -16.97
C GLU A 365 4.75 -18.12 -17.00
N LYS A 366 4.87 -18.95 -18.04
CA LYS A 366 4.00 -20.13 -18.19
C LYS A 366 4.32 -21.22 -17.17
N ILE A 367 5.58 -21.51 -16.91
CA ILE A 367 5.97 -22.54 -15.93
C ILE A 367 5.53 -22.14 -14.51
N CYS A 368 5.63 -20.86 -14.14
CA CYS A 368 5.11 -20.34 -12.87
C CYS A 368 3.58 -20.45 -12.80
N SER A 369 2.85 -20.14 -13.87
CA SER A 369 1.40 -20.35 -13.92
C SER A 369 1.00 -21.81 -13.68
N ILE A 370 1.68 -22.74 -14.33
CA ILE A 370 1.44 -24.16 -14.15
C ILE A 370 1.78 -24.61 -12.72
N ALA A 371 2.89 -24.10 -12.17
CA ALA A 371 3.30 -24.40 -10.80
C ALA A 371 2.26 -23.96 -9.78
N VAL A 372 1.76 -22.72 -9.88
CA VAL A 372 0.75 -22.17 -8.96
C VAL A 372 -0.57 -22.92 -9.02
N GLU A 373 -0.96 -23.44 -10.20
CA GLU A 373 -2.16 -24.26 -10.34
C GLU A 373 -1.97 -25.68 -9.76
N TYR A 374 -0.75 -26.21 -9.81
CA TYR A 374 -0.45 -27.59 -9.44
C TYR A 374 0.02 -27.75 -8.00
N LEU A 375 0.68 -26.77 -7.44
CA LEU A 375 1.17 -26.75 -6.06
C LEU A 375 0.02 -26.63 -5.06
N ASP A 376 0.09 -27.43 -3.99
CA ASP A 376 -0.70 -27.13 -2.79
C ASP A 376 -0.03 -25.96 -2.04
N SER A 377 -0.51 -24.77 -2.32
CA SER A 377 -0.01 -23.51 -1.79
C SER A 377 -0.99 -22.80 -0.85
N SER A 378 -2.06 -23.49 -0.44
CA SER A 378 -3.15 -22.91 0.37
C SER A 378 -2.63 -22.19 1.63
N ALA A 379 -1.76 -22.83 2.39
CA ALA A 379 -1.18 -22.23 3.60
C ALA A 379 -0.32 -20.97 3.32
N PHE A 380 0.41 -20.95 2.21
CA PHE A 380 1.18 -19.78 1.79
C PHE A 380 0.25 -18.64 1.33
N GLU A 381 -0.76 -18.97 0.54
CA GLU A 381 -1.74 -17.99 0.05
C GLU A 381 -2.51 -17.34 1.19
N GLU A 382 -2.91 -18.10 2.20
CA GLU A 382 -3.52 -17.57 3.42
C GLU A 382 -2.57 -16.65 4.20
N LYS A 383 -1.30 -17.05 4.37
CA LYS A 383 -0.29 -16.21 5.02
C LYS A 383 -0.05 -14.92 4.25
N LEU A 384 0.12 -14.99 2.93
CA LEU A 384 0.33 -13.80 2.09
C LEU A 384 -0.85 -12.84 2.18
N THR A 385 -2.07 -13.36 2.10
CA THR A 385 -3.30 -12.57 2.21
C THR A 385 -3.44 -11.93 3.60
N SER A 386 -3.17 -12.70 4.66
CA SER A 386 -3.26 -12.20 6.03
C SER A 386 -2.19 -11.16 6.34
N SER A 387 -0.94 -11.37 5.88
CA SER A 387 0.14 -10.40 6.03
C SER A 387 -0.21 -9.08 5.34
N LEU A 388 -0.64 -9.12 4.08
CA LEU A 388 -1.09 -7.94 3.36
C LEU A 388 -2.25 -7.22 4.06
N SER A 389 -3.20 -7.97 4.64
CA SER A 389 -4.33 -7.38 5.37
C SER A 389 -3.93 -6.77 6.71
N THR A 390 -2.94 -7.34 7.39
CA THR A 390 -2.49 -6.90 8.72
C THR A 390 -1.66 -5.63 8.64
N LEU A 391 -0.83 -5.49 7.58
CA LEU A 391 0.02 -4.30 7.38
C LEU A 391 -0.79 -3.00 7.36
N PHE A 392 -1.98 -3.02 6.78
CA PHE A 392 -2.83 -1.84 6.65
C PHE A 392 -3.75 -1.56 7.86
N LYS A 393 -3.68 -2.42 8.89
CA LYS A 393 -4.40 -2.22 10.16
C LYS A 393 -3.52 -1.61 11.25
N ARG A 394 -2.23 -1.49 11.00
CA ARG A 394 -1.25 -0.84 11.87
C ARG A 394 -1.10 0.64 11.52
#